data_536c73d196ed0f2a86c0cf8a93ee77ba
#
_entry.id   536c73d196ed0f2a86c0cf8a93ee77ba
#
_cell.length_a   1.000
_cell.length_b   1.000
_cell.length_c   1.000
_cell.angle_alpha   90.00
_cell.angle_beta   90.00
_cell.angle_gamma   90.00
#
_symmetry.space_group_name_H-M   'P 1'
#
loop_
_entity.id
_entity.type
_entity.pdbx_description
1 polymer ?
#
loop_
_entity_poly.entity_id
_entity_poly.type
_entity_poly.pdbx_seq_one_letter_code
_entity_poly.pdbx_strand_id
1 'polypeptide(L)'
;MVKDNAQKAEEEMAKLELELNSFDPATRADALDSLISHAQPESTRPSAEAVALNMHCHSFFSFNAFGHSPSSLAWLGKKRGFALMGIVDFDVLDGVDEFLSACGKAGIRGTAGIETRVFVPEYAAQEINSPGEPGVCYHMGIGFSSGRAPENVAPILTDLGRRAAERNQQILSRVNAYLDPVTIDYEGDVLPLTPAGHPTERHLVAAYI
;
A
#
# COMPACT_ATOMS: atom_id res chain seq x y z
N MET A 1 8.58 -4.51 39.52
CA MET A 1 9.03 -5.68 38.73
C MET A 1 7.97 -6.18 37.75
N VAL A 2 6.76 -6.65 38.15
CA VAL A 2 5.77 -7.18 37.17
C VAL A 2 5.23 -6.08 36.25
N LYS A 3 4.93 -4.89 36.79
CA LYS A 3 4.47 -3.75 35.97
C LYS A 3 5.54 -3.23 35.01
N ASP A 4 6.81 -3.21 35.45
CA ASP A 4 7.93 -2.75 34.60
C ASP A 4 8.18 -3.72 33.44
N ASN A 5 7.99 -5.03 33.64
CA ASN A 5 8.15 -6.02 32.59
C ASN A 5 7.02 -5.94 31.54
N ALA A 6 5.77 -5.69 31.98
CA ALA A 6 4.65 -5.51 31.07
C ALA A 6 4.81 -4.25 30.20
N GLN A 7 5.23 -3.13 30.81
CA GLN A 7 5.48 -1.88 30.10
C GLN A 7 6.60 -2.03 29.06
N LYS A 8 7.71 -2.71 29.42
CA LYS A 8 8.80 -2.98 28.46
C LYS A 8 8.35 -3.85 27.28
N ALA A 9 7.50 -4.86 27.54
CA ALA A 9 6.96 -5.69 26.47
C ALA A 9 6.04 -4.88 25.52
N GLU A 10 5.22 -3.97 26.05
CA GLU A 10 4.40 -3.07 25.24
C GLU A 10 5.25 -2.11 24.38
N GLU A 11 6.32 -1.55 24.96
CA GLU A 11 7.25 -0.67 24.25
C GLU A 11 7.99 -1.42 23.12
N GLU A 12 8.40 -2.66 23.38
CA GLU A 12 9.04 -3.52 22.38
C GLU A 12 8.08 -3.85 21.22
N MET A 13 6.83 -4.23 21.54
CA MET A 13 5.80 -4.48 20.52
C MET A 13 5.52 -3.24 19.69
N ALA A 14 5.39 -2.06 20.32
CA ALA A 14 5.17 -0.81 19.61
C ALA A 14 6.35 -0.47 18.66
N LYS A 15 7.58 -0.73 19.08
CA LYS A 15 8.77 -0.56 18.23
C LYS A 15 8.72 -1.48 17.00
N LEU A 16 8.43 -2.77 17.20
CA LEU A 16 8.31 -3.73 16.11
C LEU A 16 7.18 -3.34 15.13
N GLU A 17 6.05 -2.81 15.63
CA GLU A 17 4.97 -2.31 14.77
C GLU A 17 5.39 -1.10 13.93
N LEU A 18 6.29 -0.25 14.42
CA LEU A 18 6.89 0.83 13.61
C LEU A 18 7.85 0.28 12.56
N GLU A 19 8.68 -0.70 12.92
CA GLU A 19 9.63 -1.34 12.01
C GLU A 19 8.93 -2.08 10.85
N LEU A 20 7.67 -2.51 11.01
CA LEU A 20 6.85 -3.03 9.91
C LEU A 20 6.68 -2.04 8.74
N ASN A 21 6.86 -0.75 8.97
CA ASN A 21 6.73 0.28 7.93
C ASN A 21 8.08 0.77 7.40
N SER A 22 9.18 0.11 7.75
CA SER A 22 10.50 0.40 7.18
C SER A 22 10.50 0.23 5.66
N PHE A 23 11.27 1.05 4.94
CA PHE A 23 11.50 0.85 3.51
C PHE A 23 12.46 -0.32 3.23
N ASP A 24 13.21 -0.79 4.24
CA ASP A 24 14.01 -1.99 4.14
C ASP A 24 13.16 -3.26 4.33
N PRO A 25 13.04 -4.14 3.31
CA PRO A 25 12.22 -5.34 3.37
C PRO A 25 12.71 -6.38 4.40
N ALA A 26 14.01 -6.42 4.70
CA ALA A 26 14.54 -7.32 5.71
C ALA A 26 14.08 -6.91 7.11
N THR A 27 14.16 -5.62 7.43
CA THR A 27 13.63 -5.05 8.68
C THR A 27 12.15 -5.38 8.86
N ARG A 28 11.34 -5.24 7.83
CA ARG A 28 9.90 -5.58 7.90
C ARG A 28 9.66 -7.06 8.15
N ALA A 29 10.43 -7.92 7.50
CA ALA A 29 10.29 -9.38 7.66
C ALA A 29 10.64 -9.82 9.09
N ASP A 30 11.75 -9.33 9.64
CA ASP A 30 12.21 -9.64 10.99
C ASP A 30 11.23 -9.12 12.05
N ALA A 31 10.70 -7.91 11.86
CA ALA A 31 9.71 -7.32 12.75
C ALA A 31 8.41 -8.15 12.75
N LEU A 32 7.93 -8.58 11.57
CA LEU A 32 6.73 -9.41 11.46
C LEU A 32 6.92 -10.77 12.15
N ASP A 33 8.04 -11.44 11.93
CA ASP A 33 8.33 -12.74 12.54
C ASP A 33 8.42 -12.63 14.07
N SER A 34 9.01 -11.55 14.57
CA SER A 34 9.05 -11.25 16.00
C SER A 34 7.66 -11.01 16.56
N LEU A 35 6.83 -10.18 15.93
CA LEU A 35 5.45 -9.90 16.35
C LEU A 35 4.59 -11.17 16.39
N ILE A 36 4.71 -12.03 15.38
CA ILE A 36 3.98 -13.28 15.32
C ILE A 36 4.41 -14.24 16.43
N SER A 37 5.71 -14.29 16.73
CA SER A 37 6.23 -15.15 17.81
C SER A 37 5.72 -14.74 19.20
N HIS A 38 5.48 -13.44 19.42
CA HIS A 38 4.94 -12.91 20.67
C HIS A 38 3.40 -12.96 20.74
N ALA A 39 2.73 -13.14 19.59
CA ALA A 39 1.27 -13.17 19.55
C ALA A 39 0.73 -14.44 20.23
N GLN A 40 -0.15 -14.28 21.21
CA GLN A 40 -0.83 -15.39 21.87
C GLN A 40 -1.73 -16.14 20.85
N PRO A 41 -1.70 -17.48 20.82
CA PRO A 41 -2.50 -18.28 19.86
C PRO A 41 -4.01 -18.07 19.95
N GLU A 42 -4.51 -17.62 21.10
CA GLU A 42 -5.94 -17.50 21.38
C GLU A 42 -6.55 -16.14 20.96
N SER A 43 -5.75 -15.14 20.69
CA SER A 43 -6.25 -13.79 20.38
C SER A 43 -6.78 -13.61 18.93
N THR A 44 -6.79 -14.68 18.13
CA THR A 44 -6.99 -14.59 16.67
C THR A 44 -8.14 -15.39 16.11
N ARG A 45 -9.04 -15.95 16.94
CA ARG A 45 -10.28 -16.52 16.44
C ARG A 45 -11.32 -15.42 16.30
N PRO A 46 -11.83 -15.15 15.08
CA PRO A 46 -13.01 -14.31 14.94
C PRO A 46 -14.11 -14.90 15.83
N SER A 47 -14.78 -14.06 16.61
CA SER A 47 -16.01 -14.50 17.28
C SER A 47 -16.97 -14.99 16.19
N ALA A 48 -17.71 -16.05 16.45
CA ALA A 48 -18.59 -16.70 15.46
C ALA A 48 -19.70 -15.78 14.89
N GLU A 49 -19.79 -14.54 15.35
CA GLU A 49 -20.89 -13.61 15.05
C GLU A 49 -20.65 -12.63 13.91
N ALA A 50 -19.39 -12.36 13.49
CA ALA A 50 -19.13 -11.49 12.34
C ALA A 50 -17.78 -11.82 11.69
N VAL A 51 -17.81 -12.19 10.42
CA VAL A 51 -16.60 -12.31 9.60
C VAL A 51 -16.25 -10.91 9.07
N ALA A 52 -15.29 -10.23 9.70
CA ALA A 52 -14.77 -8.99 9.19
C ALA A 52 -13.82 -9.26 8.02
N LEU A 53 -13.96 -8.48 6.94
CA LEU A 53 -13.10 -8.54 5.78
C LEU A 53 -12.88 -7.13 5.21
N ASN A 54 -11.71 -6.91 4.62
CA ASN A 54 -11.41 -5.72 3.85
C ASN A 54 -10.62 -6.13 2.59
N MET A 55 -11.24 -5.96 1.44
CA MET A 55 -10.71 -6.39 0.14
C MET A 55 -10.09 -5.24 -0.67
N HIS A 56 -10.08 -4.02 -0.13
CA HIS A 56 -9.61 -2.84 -0.83
C HIS A 56 -8.73 -1.98 0.09
N CYS A 57 -7.45 -2.28 0.09
CA CYS A 57 -6.42 -1.50 0.77
C CYS A 57 -5.28 -1.19 -0.18
N HIS A 58 -4.64 -0.05 0.04
CA HIS A 58 -3.40 0.34 -0.62
C HIS A 58 -2.26 0.27 0.39
N SER A 59 -1.10 -0.21 -0.05
CA SER A 59 0.12 -0.13 0.73
C SER A 59 0.92 1.13 0.37
N PHE A 60 2.03 1.33 1.04
CA PHE A 60 2.95 2.44 0.74
C PHE A 60 3.64 2.30 -0.64
N PHE A 61 3.50 1.16 -1.35
CA PHE A 61 4.01 1.03 -2.72
C PHE A 61 3.21 1.86 -3.74
N SER A 62 1.96 2.17 -3.44
CA SER A 62 1.21 3.20 -4.16
C SER A 62 0.98 4.44 -3.30
N PHE A 63 0.06 4.42 -2.36
CA PHE A 63 -0.06 5.45 -1.32
C PHE A 63 -0.90 4.93 -0.15
N ASN A 64 -0.34 5.03 1.05
CA ASN A 64 -1.08 4.82 2.28
C ASN A 64 -0.88 6.02 3.21
N ALA A 65 -1.98 6.66 3.62
CA ALA A 65 -1.93 7.88 4.46
C ALA A 65 -1.24 7.69 5.82
N PHE A 66 -1.14 6.44 6.29
CA PHE A 66 -0.46 6.07 7.53
C PHE A 66 0.91 5.41 7.29
N GLY A 67 1.35 5.32 6.03
CA GLY A 67 2.62 4.70 5.66
C GLY A 67 2.67 3.17 5.83
N HIS A 68 1.51 2.50 5.85
CA HIS A 68 1.48 1.04 6.05
C HIS A 68 2.10 0.27 4.89
N SER A 69 3.07 -0.58 5.22
CA SER A 69 3.61 -1.59 4.32
C SER A 69 2.61 -2.75 4.13
N PRO A 70 2.84 -3.65 3.14
CA PRO A 70 2.06 -4.88 3.01
C PRO A 70 2.07 -5.74 4.29
N SER A 71 3.23 -5.88 4.94
CA SER A 71 3.38 -6.61 6.21
C SER A 71 2.60 -5.95 7.35
N SER A 72 2.65 -4.62 7.45
CA SER A 72 1.88 -3.87 8.44
C SER A 72 0.37 -4.03 8.25
N LEU A 73 -0.12 -4.01 7.00
CA LEU A 73 -1.54 -4.24 6.69
C LEU A 73 -1.99 -5.64 7.10
N ALA A 74 -1.18 -6.68 6.82
CA ALA A 74 -1.48 -8.05 7.24
C ALA A 74 -1.51 -8.16 8.78
N TRP A 75 -0.56 -7.55 9.48
CA TRP A 75 -0.53 -7.51 10.93
C TRP A 75 -1.75 -6.80 11.53
N LEU A 76 -2.14 -5.65 10.96
CA LEU A 76 -3.35 -4.94 11.35
C LEU A 76 -4.61 -5.78 11.16
N GLY A 77 -4.70 -6.51 10.05
CA GLY A 77 -5.79 -7.45 9.80
C GLY A 77 -5.88 -8.53 10.87
N LYS A 78 -4.74 -9.11 11.25
CA LYS A 78 -4.65 -10.08 12.37
C LYS A 78 -5.14 -9.45 13.68
N LYS A 79 -4.61 -8.27 14.05
CA LYS A 79 -5.01 -7.57 15.29
C LYS A 79 -6.49 -7.25 15.37
N ARG A 80 -7.12 -6.96 14.22
CA ARG A 80 -8.56 -6.64 14.10
C ARG A 80 -9.44 -7.86 13.90
N GLY A 81 -8.87 -9.06 13.87
CA GLY A 81 -9.63 -10.30 13.68
C GLY A 81 -10.23 -10.44 12.28
N PHE A 82 -9.63 -9.84 11.26
CA PHE A 82 -10.10 -10.01 9.88
C PHE A 82 -9.86 -11.45 9.40
N ALA A 83 -10.88 -12.05 8.80
CA ALA A 83 -10.76 -13.36 8.18
C ALA A 83 -10.08 -13.30 6.81
N LEU A 84 -10.19 -12.15 6.13
CA LEU A 84 -9.69 -11.93 4.78
C LEU A 84 -9.30 -10.47 4.61
N MET A 85 -8.13 -10.23 4.03
CA MET A 85 -7.69 -8.90 3.58
C MET A 85 -7.21 -8.92 2.13
N GLY A 86 -7.35 -7.77 1.45
CA GLY A 86 -6.88 -7.57 0.09
C GLY A 86 -6.13 -6.26 -0.08
N ILE A 87 -5.05 -6.27 -0.88
CA ILE A 87 -4.38 -5.08 -1.37
C ILE A 87 -4.56 -4.94 -2.88
N VAL A 88 -4.68 -3.70 -3.33
CA VAL A 88 -4.79 -3.34 -4.76
C VAL A 88 -4.02 -2.03 -4.99
N ASP A 89 -2.70 -2.12 -5.00
CA ASP A 89 -1.85 -0.94 -5.21
C ASP A 89 -2.00 -0.37 -6.62
N PHE A 90 -1.88 0.97 -6.76
CA PHE A 90 -2.03 1.64 -8.05
C PHE A 90 -0.84 1.33 -8.96
N ASP A 91 -1.13 0.77 -10.13
CA ASP A 91 -0.22 0.55 -11.27
C ASP A 91 1.02 -0.31 -10.96
N VAL A 92 1.13 -0.91 -9.75
CA VAL A 92 2.29 -1.68 -9.29
C VAL A 92 1.90 -3.02 -8.65
N LEU A 93 2.84 -3.98 -8.69
CA LEU A 93 2.70 -5.30 -8.06
C LEU A 93 3.73 -5.56 -6.95
N ASP A 94 4.49 -4.52 -6.56
CA ASP A 94 5.62 -4.61 -5.63
C ASP A 94 5.22 -5.16 -4.25
N GLY A 95 4.00 -4.88 -3.80
CA GLY A 95 3.48 -5.33 -2.52
C GLY A 95 2.92 -6.76 -2.49
N VAL A 96 2.71 -7.41 -3.65
CA VAL A 96 1.93 -8.65 -3.76
C VAL A 96 2.57 -9.80 -3.00
N ASP A 97 3.84 -10.12 -3.28
CA ASP A 97 4.51 -11.28 -2.68
C ASP A 97 4.69 -11.10 -1.16
N GLU A 98 5.06 -9.89 -0.74
CA GLU A 98 5.20 -9.55 0.68
C GLU A 98 3.85 -9.69 1.41
N PHE A 99 2.78 -9.14 0.85
CA PHE A 99 1.45 -9.18 1.48
C PHE A 99 0.91 -10.60 1.63
N LEU A 100 0.99 -11.40 0.57
CA LEU A 100 0.52 -12.79 0.61
C LEU A 100 1.31 -13.64 1.60
N SER A 101 2.64 -13.46 1.65
CA SER A 101 3.50 -14.10 2.63
C SER A 101 3.16 -13.67 4.05
N ALA A 102 3.01 -12.37 4.30
CA ALA A 102 2.66 -11.82 5.60
C ALA A 102 1.28 -12.29 6.09
N CYS A 103 0.27 -12.34 5.21
CA CYS A 103 -1.04 -12.92 5.54
C CYS A 103 -0.94 -14.40 5.95
N GLY A 104 -0.15 -15.19 5.21
CA GLY A 104 0.11 -16.59 5.54
C GLY A 104 0.74 -16.74 6.93
N LYS A 105 1.77 -15.96 7.23
CA LYS A 105 2.42 -15.93 8.56
C LYS A 105 1.45 -15.45 9.66
N ALA A 106 0.63 -14.45 9.38
CA ALA A 106 -0.36 -13.92 10.31
C ALA A 106 -1.56 -14.86 10.56
N GLY A 107 -1.75 -15.89 9.73
CA GLY A 107 -2.86 -16.82 9.81
C GLY A 107 -4.19 -16.23 9.34
N ILE A 108 -4.17 -15.22 8.45
CA ILE A 108 -5.34 -14.66 7.78
C ILE A 108 -5.30 -14.98 6.28
N ARG A 109 -6.44 -14.95 5.61
CA ARG A 109 -6.47 -15.09 4.15
C ARG A 109 -6.07 -13.79 3.50
N GLY A 110 -5.13 -13.85 2.53
CA GLY A 110 -4.71 -12.71 1.72
C GLY A 110 -5.19 -12.85 0.28
N THR A 111 -5.58 -11.74 -0.33
CA THR A 111 -5.69 -11.61 -1.78
C THR A 111 -4.96 -10.35 -2.20
N ALA A 112 -4.36 -10.38 -3.38
CA ALA A 112 -3.64 -9.24 -3.90
C ALA A 112 -4.03 -8.96 -5.35
N GLY A 113 -3.86 -7.74 -5.78
CA GLY A 113 -4.20 -7.30 -7.11
C GLY A 113 -3.55 -5.98 -7.46
N ILE A 114 -4.07 -5.37 -8.50
CA ILE A 114 -3.66 -4.07 -9.00
C ILE A 114 -4.91 -3.21 -9.22
N GLU A 115 -4.84 -1.94 -8.88
CA GLU A 115 -5.80 -0.93 -9.31
C GLU A 115 -5.15 -0.06 -10.37
N THR A 116 -5.87 0.24 -11.46
CA THR A 116 -5.35 1.07 -12.54
C THR A 116 -6.44 1.94 -13.13
N ARG A 117 -6.03 3.05 -13.75
CA ARG A 117 -6.93 3.94 -14.49
C ARG A 117 -6.96 3.53 -15.95
N VAL A 118 -8.15 3.25 -16.46
CA VAL A 118 -8.38 2.90 -17.86
C VAL A 118 -9.30 3.92 -18.51
N PHE A 119 -8.99 4.28 -19.77
CA PHE A 119 -9.88 5.08 -20.58
C PHE A 119 -10.77 4.16 -21.41
N VAL A 120 -12.08 4.39 -21.33
CA VAL A 120 -13.10 3.64 -22.04
C VAL A 120 -13.70 4.54 -23.12
N PRO A 121 -13.31 4.39 -24.40
CA PRO A 121 -13.70 5.29 -25.48
C PRO A 121 -15.21 5.45 -25.65
N GLU A 122 -15.97 4.39 -25.38
CA GLU A 122 -17.45 4.38 -25.48
C GLU A 122 -18.12 5.35 -24.49
N TYR A 123 -17.40 5.71 -23.42
CA TYR A 123 -17.86 6.62 -22.37
C TYR A 123 -17.07 7.93 -22.33
N ALA A 124 -16.37 8.30 -23.40
CA ALA A 124 -15.47 9.46 -23.44
C ALA A 124 -16.13 10.81 -23.03
N ALA A 125 -17.44 10.92 -23.10
CA ALA A 125 -18.21 12.11 -22.69
C ALA A 125 -18.91 11.97 -21.33
N GLN A 126 -18.71 10.86 -20.59
CA GLN A 126 -19.39 10.57 -19.35
C GLN A 126 -18.38 10.24 -18.24
N GLU A 127 -18.62 10.76 -17.04
CA GLU A 127 -17.92 10.29 -15.84
C GLU A 127 -18.41 8.89 -15.47
N ILE A 128 -17.47 7.98 -15.21
CA ILE A 128 -17.77 6.61 -14.80
C ILE A 128 -17.63 6.51 -13.28
N ASN A 129 -16.39 6.49 -12.77
CA ASN A 129 -16.09 6.46 -11.33
C ASN A 129 -14.84 7.27 -10.98
N SER A 130 -14.34 8.10 -11.92
CA SER A 130 -13.26 9.06 -11.71
C SER A 130 -13.82 10.48 -11.85
N PRO A 131 -14.08 11.22 -10.75
CA PRO A 131 -14.70 12.53 -10.79
C PRO A 131 -13.87 13.55 -11.60
N GLY A 132 -14.54 14.27 -12.50
CA GLY A 132 -13.89 15.28 -13.36
C GLY A 132 -13.09 14.70 -14.52
N GLU A 133 -13.14 13.39 -14.77
CA GLU A 133 -12.39 12.71 -15.83
C GLU A 133 -13.31 11.84 -16.70
N PRO A 134 -14.02 12.43 -17.65
CA PRO A 134 -14.91 11.68 -18.53
C PRO A 134 -14.17 10.56 -19.29
N GLY A 135 -14.80 9.40 -19.38
CA GLY A 135 -14.24 8.21 -20.03
C GLY A 135 -13.20 7.45 -19.17
N VAL A 136 -12.78 7.99 -18.04
CA VAL A 136 -11.82 7.30 -17.16
C VAL A 136 -12.56 6.50 -16.10
N CYS A 137 -12.12 5.25 -15.89
CA CYS A 137 -12.55 4.45 -14.75
C CYS A 137 -11.36 3.84 -14.01
N TYR A 138 -11.53 3.67 -12.71
CA TYR A 138 -10.68 2.82 -11.89
C TYR A 138 -11.10 1.36 -12.09
N HIS A 139 -10.13 0.55 -12.47
CA HIS A 139 -10.31 -0.88 -12.73
C HIS A 139 -9.41 -1.69 -11.82
N MET A 140 -9.97 -2.71 -11.18
CA MET A 140 -9.22 -3.59 -10.28
C MET A 140 -9.11 -4.99 -10.87
N GLY A 141 -7.89 -5.50 -10.98
CA GLY A 141 -7.60 -6.91 -11.20
C GLY A 141 -7.19 -7.55 -9.87
N ILE A 142 -7.86 -8.62 -9.46
CA ILE A 142 -7.62 -9.28 -8.17
C ILE A 142 -7.31 -10.76 -8.36
N GLY A 143 -6.69 -11.37 -7.35
CA GLY A 143 -6.36 -12.80 -7.36
C GLY A 143 -4.97 -13.11 -7.92
N PHE A 144 -4.07 -12.14 -7.89
CA PHE A 144 -2.67 -12.38 -8.24
C PHE A 144 -2.02 -13.29 -7.20
N SER A 145 -1.28 -14.28 -7.67
CA SER A 145 -0.52 -15.22 -6.84
C SER A 145 0.96 -14.87 -6.72
N SER A 146 1.44 -13.88 -7.47
CA SER A 146 2.81 -13.37 -7.46
C SER A 146 2.85 -11.92 -7.96
N GLY A 147 3.80 -11.15 -7.44
CA GLY A 147 4.16 -9.82 -7.94
C GLY A 147 4.95 -9.84 -9.25
N ARG A 148 5.37 -11.02 -9.71
CA ARG A 148 6.08 -11.15 -10.98
C ARG A 148 5.12 -11.20 -12.15
N ALA A 149 5.11 -10.14 -12.94
CA ALA A 149 4.36 -10.10 -14.19
C ALA A 149 4.95 -11.07 -15.23
N PRO A 150 4.12 -11.74 -16.06
CA PRO A 150 4.58 -12.47 -17.24
C PRO A 150 5.37 -11.54 -18.18
N GLU A 151 6.36 -12.08 -18.90
CA GLU A 151 7.26 -11.30 -19.77
C GLU A 151 6.52 -10.46 -20.83
N ASN A 152 5.42 -10.97 -21.36
CA ASN A 152 4.59 -10.25 -22.33
C ASN A 152 3.72 -9.14 -21.71
N VAL A 153 3.58 -9.10 -20.37
CA VAL A 153 2.78 -8.09 -19.63
C VAL A 153 3.68 -7.07 -18.94
N ALA A 154 4.90 -7.44 -18.56
CA ALA A 154 5.83 -6.55 -17.86
C ALA A 154 6.03 -5.18 -18.55
N PRO A 155 6.12 -5.08 -19.91
CA PRO A 155 6.20 -3.77 -20.57
C PRO A 155 4.97 -2.88 -20.35
N ILE A 156 3.78 -3.45 -20.12
CA ILE A 156 2.57 -2.68 -19.84
C ILE A 156 2.69 -2.01 -18.47
N LEU A 157 3.14 -2.73 -17.44
CA LEU A 157 3.36 -2.16 -16.10
C LEU A 157 4.41 -1.05 -16.13
N THR A 158 5.50 -1.27 -16.88
CA THR A 158 6.53 -0.24 -17.07
C THR A 158 5.96 1.02 -17.73
N ASP A 159 5.08 0.88 -18.73
CA ASP A 159 4.45 2.01 -19.40
C ASP A 159 3.44 2.74 -18.47
N LEU A 160 2.69 2.00 -17.66
CA LEU A 160 1.80 2.60 -16.64
C LEU A 160 2.61 3.46 -15.65
N GLY A 161 3.70 2.93 -15.10
CA GLY A 161 4.58 3.67 -14.19
C GLY A 161 5.18 4.92 -14.84
N ARG A 162 5.66 4.81 -16.09
CA ARG A 162 6.17 5.96 -16.85
C ARG A 162 5.11 7.05 -17.04
N ARG A 163 3.91 6.68 -17.45
CA ARG A 163 2.78 7.62 -17.63
C ARG A 163 2.37 8.28 -16.31
N ALA A 164 2.36 7.52 -15.22
CA ALA A 164 2.09 8.07 -13.88
C ALA A 164 3.15 9.11 -13.48
N ALA A 165 4.44 8.81 -13.68
CA ALA A 165 5.53 9.73 -13.40
C ALA A 165 5.44 11.00 -14.24
N GLU A 166 5.22 10.89 -15.56
CA GLU A 166 5.05 12.04 -16.46
C GLU A 166 3.87 12.92 -16.04
N ARG A 167 2.73 12.32 -15.69
CA ARG A 167 1.56 13.05 -15.19
C ARG A 167 1.88 13.79 -13.90
N ASN A 168 2.53 13.14 -12.94
CA ASN A 168 2.89 13.74 -11.67
C ASN A 168 3.86 14.92 -11.84
N GLN A 169 4.87 14.80 -12.69
CA GLN A 169 5.80 15.90 -13.01
C GLN A 169 5.09 17.08 -13.65
N GLN A 170 4.12 16.84 -14.55
CA GLN A 170 3.31 17.90 -15.15
C GLN A 170 2.42 18.59 -14.11
N ILE A 171 1.81 17.82 -13.18
CA ILE A 171 1.04 18.40 -12.07
C ILE A 171 1.94 19.24 -11.20
N LEU A 172 3.11 18.71 -10.79
CA LEU A 172 4.07 19.40 -9.96
C LEU A 172 4.53 20.73 -10.58
N SER A 173 4.87 20.72 -11.87
CA SER A 173 5.27 21.94 -12.58
C SER A 173 4.20 23.03 -12.53
N ARG A 174 2.91 22.64 -12.69
CA ARG A 174 1.79 23.59 -12.60
C ARG A 174 1.57 24.10 -11.19
N VAL A 175 1.69 23.22 -10.18
CA VAL A 175 1.52 23.60 -8.77
C VAL A 175 2.65 24.51 -8.32
N ASN A 176 3.91 24.21 -8.66
CA ASN A 176 5.06 25.06 -8.38
C ASN A 176 4.89 26.47 -8.98
N ALA A 177 4.41 26.54 -10.24
CA ALA A 177 4.16 27.84 -10.88
C ALA A 177 3.02 28.62 -10.20
N TYR A 178 2.02 27.94 -9.65
CA TYR A 178 0.90 28.58 -8.95
C TYR A 178 1.29 29.04 -7.55
N LEU A 179 2.15 28.30 -6.84
CA LEU A 179 2.55 28.55 -5.45
C LEU A 179 3.84 29.39 -5.34
N ASP A 180 4.42 29.87 -6.46
CA ASP A 180 5.65 30.67 -6.43
C ASP A 180 5.63 31.72 -5.29
N PRO A 181 6.67 31.80 -4.42
CA PRO A 181 8.00 31.16 -4.51
C PRO A 181 8.11 29.77 -3.84
N VAL A 182 7.02 29.15 -3.39
CA VAL A 182 7.07 27.81 -2.78
C VAL A 182 7.15 26.77 -3.88
N THR A 183 8.27 26.06 -3.95
CA THR A 183 8.53 25.00 -4.95
C THR A 183 9.10 23.77 -4.30
N ILE A 184 8.77 22.60 -4.84
CA ILE A 184 9.38 21.31 -4.47
C ILE A 184 9.96 20.64 -5.72
N ASP A 185 10.97 19.80 -5.52
CA ASP A 185 11.63 19.00 -6.56
C ASP A 185 11.09 17.56 -6.60
N TYR A 186 10.88 17.03 -7.81
CA TYR A 186 10.33 15.70 -7.95
C TYR A 186 11.26 14.61 -7.43
N GLU A 187 12.55 14.72 -7.75
CA GLU A 187 13.57 13.73 -7.38
C GLU A 187 14.00 13.86 -5.92
N GLY A 188 14.11 15.09 -5.43
CA GLY A 188 14.60 15.38 -4.08
C GLY A 188 13.54 15.29 -2.99
N ASP A 189 12.29 15.70 -3.29
CA ASP A 189 11.25 15.86 -2.27
C ASP A 189 10.13 14.82 -2.40
N VAL A 190 9.83 14.31 -3.60
CA VAL A 190 8.69 13.41 -3.84
C VAL A 190 9.12 11.95 -3.89
N LEU A 191 10.13 11.59 -4.70
CA LEU A 191 10.58 10.20 -4.83
C LEU A 191 11.02 9.56 -3.51
N PRO A 192 11.70 10.28 -2.58
CA PRO A 192 12.09 9.69 -1.29
C PRO A 192 10.91 9.31 -0.38
N LEU A 193 9.69 9.77 -0.68
CA LEU A 193 8.48 9.40 0.07
C LEU A 193 7.94 8.01 -0.32
N THR A 194 8.56 7.35 -1.30
CA THR A 194 8.12 6.05 -1.80
C THR A 194 9.22 5.00 -1.68
N PRO A 195 8.91 3.74 -1.36
CA PRO A 195 9.93 2.69 -1.22
C PRO A 195 10.48 2.20 -2.58
N ALA A 196 9.74 2.38 -3.67
CA ALA A 196 10.08 1.84 -5.00
C ALA A 196 10.05 2.87 -6.13
N GLY A 197 9.93 4.17 -5.81
CA GLY A 197 9.96 5.23 -6.81
C GLY A 197 8.67 5.37 -7.64
N HIS A 198 7.53 4.94 -7.10
CA HIS A 198 6.22 5.04 -7.76
C HIS A 198 5.27 6.02 -7.03
N PRO A 199 5.55 7.33 -7.03
CA PRO A 199 4.70 8.29 -6.35
C PRO A 199 3.36 8.46 -7.06
N THR A 200 2.34 8.72 -6.27
CA THR A 200 1.02 9.15 -6.72
C THR A 200 0.84 10.64 -6.48
N GLU A 201 -0.26 11.24 -6.97
CA GLU A 201 -0.60 12.64 -6.72
C GLU A 201 -0.66 12.98 -5.22
N ARG A 202 -0.95 12.00 -4.35
CA ARG A 202 -0.99 12.21 -2.90
C ARG A 202 0.38 12.40 -2.28
N HIS A 203 1.43 11.82 -2.88
CA HIS A 203 2.82 12.10 -2.46
C HIS A 203 3.23 13.53 -2.80
N LEU A 204 2.73 14.09 -3.93
CA LEU A 204 2.95 15.51 -4.24
C LEU A 204 2.34 16.38 -3.13
N VAL A 205 1.11 16.08 -2.70
CA VAL A 205 0.49 16.81 -1.58
C VAL A 205 1.30 16.67 -0.30
N ALA A 206 1.77 15.46 0.02
CA ALA A 206 2.57 15.22 1.22
C ALA A 206 3.90 15.96 1.21
N ALA A 207 4.51 16.15 0.04
CA ALA A 207 5.77 16.88 -0.10
C ALA A 207 5.63 18.41 0.10
N TYR A 208 4.40 18.98 -0.03
CA TYR A 208 4.14 20.40 0.25
C TYR A 208 3.78 20.69 1.73
N ILE A 209 3.54 19.67 2.57
CA ILE A 209 3.13 19.83 3.97
C ILE A 209 4.32 19.72 4.91
#